data_4777584a96aa71e2bf36a00dc8f24ec1
#
_entry.id   4777584a96aa71e2bf36a00dc8f24ec1
#
_cell.length_a   1.000
_cell.length_b   1.000
_cell.length_c   1.000
_cell.angle_alpha   90.00
_cell.angle_beta   90.00
_cell.angle_gamma   90.00
#
_symmetry.space_group_name_H-M   'P 1'
#
loop_
_entity.id
_entity.type
_entity.pdbx_description
1 polymer ?
#
loop_
_entity_poly.entity_id
_entity_poly.type
_entity_poly.pdbx_seq_one_letter_code
_entity_poly.pdbx_strand_id
1 'polypeptide(L)'
;MKRPDGKNKGSFVFPSDECPVCQKKLFIRQEKIVEAILIGSETITDVNTASKQCNMCRNTVRHNLVTLGKELVNTMSLEEMRTTGAFFVTSKTAFSIPFLELTYLRFLRGKLAPGQEAAVLQLYHVGDDRLPTGRRLRELLLRALEGFAVAQRTPKQASNFNMAYPAAHLTKMDKVLLFPPSDAVDAICFDGHFGIHRGLCPVDQPRTVRLKGHPRKKILREHDRSCTCRSKDSIRVVLPQRTAGWHFAVDPSSRRVLGVVEHVQNENNKDKVRLLKAVMNMDQVEADLLIHDDICHFQQYASRKKHATDFNSSRYYVVDAFHAPNHRCSKSTWTPAERRRCRNVRTNVSESFNAWVRSLNFFLNNLRPKSHRFWVEEMCNFNNNNLQSVPIRISRRRNVRGRAKKMLKRPAAVQMLKRPAAVQMLKRPAAIQKRPASSR
;
A
#
# COMPACT_ATOMS: atom_id res chain seq x y z
N MET A 1 43.22 -4.22 -7.72
CA MET A 1 43.52 -5.20 -8.79
C MET A 1 42.98 -4.67 -10.11
N LYS A 2 43.81 -4.48 -11.13
CA LYS A 2 43.34 -4.10 -12.47
C LYS A 2 42.84 -5.36 -13.18
N ARG A 3 41.63 -5.27 -13.79
CA ARG A 3 41.24 -6.30 -14.75
C ARG A 3 42.14 -6.25 -15.98
N PRO A 4 42.24 -7.34 -16.75
CA PRO A 4 42.98 -7.34 -18.00
C PRO A 4 42.52 -6.25 -19.00
N ASP A 5 41.27 -5.78 -18.87
CA ASP A 5 40.66 -4.74 -19.68
C ASP A 5 40.93 -3.30 -19.19
N GLY A 6 41.69 -3.11 -18.14
CA GLY A 6 42.13 -1.81 -17.63
C GLY A 6 41.03 -0.94 -16.97
N LYS A 7 39.80 -1.42 -16.84
CA LYS A 7 38.72 -0.67 -16.21
C LYS A 7 38.86 -0.66 -14.69
N ASN A 8 38.97 0.52 -14.10
CA ASN A 8 38.93 0.68 -12.64
C ASN A 8 37.52 0.32 -12.14
N LYS A 9 37.42 -0.71 -11.28
CA LYS A 9 36.18 -0.96 -10.54
C LYS A 9 35.91 0.20 -9.58
N GLY A 10 34.74 0.79 -9.61
CA GLY A 10 34.30 1.75 -8.60
C GLY A 10 34.48 1.18 -7.20
N SER A 11 34.94 1.98 -6.25
CA SER A 11 35.15 1.54 -4.87
C SER A 11 34.20 2.29 -3.93
N PHE A 12 33.43 1.56 -3.13
CA PHE A 12 32.54 2.10 -2.12
C PHE A 12 33.11 1.86 -0.72
N VAL A 13 33.20 2.93 0.05
CA VAL A 13 33.73 2.92 1.41
C VAL A 13 32.73 3.58 2.34
N PHE A 14 32.69 3.17 3.59
CA PHE A 14 31.94 3.90 4.61
C PHE A 14 32.52 5.32 4.78
N PRO A 15 31.70 6.39 4.67
CA PRO A 15 32.23 7.74 4.52
C PRO A 15 32.81 8.32 5.80
N SER A 16 32.42 7.80 6.98
CA SER A 16 32.92 8.32 8.27
C SER A 16 34.11 7.53 8.79
N ASP A 17 34.95 8.21 9.55
CA ASP A 17 36.05 7.60 10.33
C ASP A 17 35.58 7.17 11.73
N GLU A 18 34.33 7.40 12.06
CA GLU A 18 33.74 6.98 13.33
C GLU A 18 32.83 5.76 13.15
N CYS A 19 32.87 4.87 14.12
CA CYS A 19 32.01 3.69 14.12
C CYS A 19 30.54 4.11 14.36
N PRO A 20 29.60 3.78 13.48
CA PRO A 20 28.19 4.18 13.63
C PRO A 20 27.49 3.49 14.82
N VAL A 21 28.15 2.53 15.46
CA VAL A 21 27.59 1.79 16.60
C VAL A 21 28.09 2.33 17.95
N CYS A 22 29.40 2.51 18.10
CA CYS A 22 30.00 2.93 19.37
C CYS A 22 30.61 4.34 19.34
N GLN A 23 30.54 5.02 18.19
CA GLN A 23 31.03 6.39 17.96
C GLN A 23 32.53 6.57 18.22
N LYS A 24 33.28 5.48 18.35
CA LYS A 24 34.74 5.52 18.48
C LYS A 24 35.37 5.51 17.11
N LYS A 25 36.57 6.10 17.01
CA LYS A 25 37.36 6.17 15.76
C LYS A 25 37.53 4.76 15.19
N LEU A 26 37.24 4.64 13.90
CA LEU A 26 37.47 3.40 13.14
C LEU A 26 38.97 3.29 12.82
N PHE A 27 39.65 2.40 13.51
CA PHE A 27 41.01 2.02 13.15
C PHE A 27 40.95 0.91 12.13
N ILE A 28 41.39 1.18 10.94
CA ILE A 28 41.45 0.19 9.85
C ILE A 28 42.65 -0.72 10.11
N ARG A 29 42.44 -1.88 10.70
CA ARG A 29 43.51 -2.87 10.81
C ARG A 29 43.78 -3.59 9.50
N GLN A 30 42.75 -3.87 8.73
CA GLN A 30 42.83 -4.48 7.40
C GLN A 30 41.59 -4.06 6.60
N GLU A 31 41.79 -3.42 5.46
CA GLU A 31 40.73 -3.26 4.49
C GLU A 31 40.52 -4.57 3.74
N LYS A 32 39.40 -5.22 3.97
CA LYS A 32 38.99 -6.35 3.17
C LYS A 32 38.11 -5.84 2.02
N ILE A 33 38.64 -5.95 0.82
CA ILE A 33 37.90 -5.66 -0.40
C ILE A 33 36.92 -6.81 -0.66
N VAL A 34 35.64 -6.49 -0.82
CA VAL A 34 34.58 -7.41 -1.18
C VAL A 34 34.05 -7.03 -2.55
N GLU A 35 34.05 -7.96 -3.48
CA GLU A 35 33.44 -7.80 -4.78
C GLU A 35 31.92 -7.83 -4.66
N ALA A 36 31.25 -6.88 -5.31
CA ALA A 36 29.83 -6.70 -5.31
C ALA A 36 29.34 -6.27 -6.71
N ILE A 37 28.04 -6.30 -6.90
CA ILE A 37 27.38 -5.78 -8.10
C ILE A 37 26.53 -4.58 -7.73
N LEU A 38 26.55 -3.56 -8.60
CA LEU A 38 25.65 -2.41 -8.58
C LEU A 38 24.66 -2.56 -9.75
N ILE A 39 23.39 -2.73 -9.42
CA ILE A 39 22.30 -2.90 -10.38
C ILE A 39 21.65 -1.56 -10.65
N GLY A 40 21.68 -1.09 -11.87
CA GLY A 40 20.95 0.06 -12.39
C GLY A 40 19.81 -0.36 -13.29
N SER A 41 19.17 0.62 -13.95
CA SER A 41 18.12 0.37 -14.95
C SER A 41 18.65 -0.31 -16.21
N GLU A 42 19.82 0.12 -16.67
CA GLU A 42 20.40 -0.29 -17.95
C GLU A 42 21.73 -1.02 -17.82
N THR A 43 22.35 -0.98 -16.64
CA THR A 43 23.69 -1.50 -16.43
C THR A 43 23.80 -2.33 -15.15
N ILE A 44 24.61 -3.38 -15.22
CA ILE A 44 25.10 -4.13 -14.06
C ILE A 44 26.61 -3.93 -14.01
N THR A 45 27.07 -3.28 -12.96
CA THR A 45 28.48 -2.90 -12.83
C THR A 45 29.11 -3.67 -11.67
N ASP A 46 30.29 -4.27 -11.91
CA ASP A 46 31.10 -4.83 -10.84
C ASP A 46 31.75 -3.69 -10.05
N VAL A 47 31.57 -3.72 -8.75
CA VAL A 47 32.09 -2.73 -7.84
C VAL A 47 32.83 -3.37 -6.68
N ASN A 48 33.69 -2.63 -6.04
CA ASN A 48 34.37 -3.07 -4.81
C ASN A 48 33.80 -2.34 -3.61
N THR A 49 33.66 -3.02 -2.47
CA THR A 49 33.39 -2.37 -1.20
C THR A 49 34.52 -2.66 -0.23
N ALA A 50 35.02 -1.62 0.41
CA ALA A 50 35.98 -1.79 1.49
C ALA A 50 35.23 -2.07 2.81
N SER A 51 35.62 -3.11 3.51
CA SER A 51 35.06 -3.43 4.83
C SER A 51 36.08 -3.06 5.92
N LYS A 52 35.61 -2.28 6.88
CA LYS A 52 36.37 -1.84 8.06
C LYS A 52 35.84 -2.57 9.29
N GLN A 53 36.71 -2.97 10.20
CA GLN A 53 36.30 -3.55 11.49
C GLN A 53 36.62 -2.58 12.63
N CYS A 54 35.63 -2.30 13.45
CA CYS A 54 35.82 -1.49 14.64
C CYS A 54 36.61 -2.27 15.71
N ASN A 55 37.67 -1.65 16.21
CA ASN A 55 38.51 -2.27 17.23
C ASN A 55 37.82 -2.42 18.59
N MET A 56 36.90 -1.50 18.89
CA MET A 56 36.18 -1.46 20.18
C MET A 56 35.01 -2.46 20.21
N CYS A 57 34.06 -2.32 19.29
CA CYS A 57 32.85 -3.14 19.30
C CYS A 57 32.93 -4.35 18.36
N ARG A 58 34.06 -4.52 17.63
CA ARG A 58 34.32 -5.64 16.73
C ARG A 58 33.34 -5.77 15.54
N ASN A 59 32.42 -4.81 15.38
CA ASN A 59 31.47 -4.82 14.26
C ASN A 59 32.16 -4.49 12.93
N THR A 60 31.68 -5.15 11.87
CA THR A 60 32.16 -4.89 10.51
C THR A 60 31.29 -3.84 9.87
N VAL A 61 31.93 -2.76 9.36
CA VAL A 61 31.29 -1.64 8.69
C VAL A 61 31.63 -1.70 7.20
N ARG A 62 30.63 -1.57 6.36
CA ARG A 62 30.76 -1.44 4.90
C ARG A 62 29.90 -0.27 4.48
N HIS A 63 30.11 0.35 3.35
CA HIS A 63 29.30 1.46 2.83
C HIS A 63 28.11 1.83 3.76
N ASN A 64 26.86 1.58 3.38
CA ASN A 64 25.69 1.88 4.24
C ASN A 64 25.34 0.76 5.27
N LEU A 65 26.15 -0.31 5.36
CA LEU A 65 25.82 -1.50 6.14
C LEU A 65 26.78 -1.71 7.30
N VAL A 66 26.23 -2.04 8.46
CA VAL A 66 26.94 -2.56 9.62
C VAL A 66 26.45 -3.95 9.96
N THR A 67 27.36 -4.86 10.26
CA THR A 67 27.02 -6.20 10.73
C THR A 67 26.96 -6.18 12.26
N LEU A 68 25.73 -6.33 12.81
CA LEU A 68 25.48 -6.45 14.25
C LEU A 68 25.11 -7.91 14.56
N GLY A 69 26.07 -8.69 15.04
CA GLY A 69 25.88 -10.12 15.20
C GLY A 69 25.57 -10.82 13.87
N LYS A 70 24.32 -11.27 13.70
CA LYS A 70 23.84 -11.91 12.44
C LYS A 70 23.03 -10.94 11.56
N GLU A 71 22.82 -9.71 11.99
CA GLU A 71 21.97 -8.74 11.31
C GLU A 71 22.80 -7.76 10.48
N LEU A 72 22.29 -7.37 9.32
CA LEU A 72 22.79 -6.27 8.53
C LEU A 72 21.88 -5.05 8.78
N VAL A 73 22.46 -3.96 9.27
CA VAL A 73 21.76 -2.74 9.62
C VAL A 73 22.21 -1.61 8.71
N ASN A 74 21.27 -0.88 8.13
CA ASN A 74 21.58 0.37 7.44
C ASN A 74 21.93 1.46 8.46
N THR A 75 22.97 2.24 8.16
CA THR A 75 23.46 3.30 9.06
C THR A 75 23.72 4.62 8.35
N MET A 76 23.37 4.72 7.06
CA MET A 76 23.47 5.96 6.29
C MET A 76 22.11 6.60 6.07
N SER A 77 22.10 7.91 6.01
CA SER A 77 20.95 8.70 5.56
C SER A 77 20.74 8.55 4.04
N LEU A 78 19.56 8.94 3.57
CA LEU A 78 19.29 8.93 2.13
C LEU A 78 20.16 9.93 1.37
N GLU A 79 20.46 11.09 1.95
CA GLU A 79 21.33 12.10 1.33
C GLU A 79 22.75 11.60 1.14
N GLU A 80 23.31 10.92 2.13
CA GLU A 80 24.63 10.29 2.01
C GLU A 80 24.62 9.18 0.94
N MET A 81 23.56 8.37 0.88
CA MET A 81 23.42 7.34 -0.16
C MET A 81 23.25 7.94 -1.55
N ARG A 82 22.57 9.10 -1.68
CA ARG A 82 22.47 9.84 -2.96
C ARG A 82 23.83 10.36 -3.41
N THR A 83 24.63 10.88 -2.49
CA THR A 83 25.99 11.34 -2.79
C THR A 83 26.88 10.21 -3.32
N THR A 84 26.76 9.02 -2.77
CA THR A 84 27.51 7.85 -3.21
C THR A 84 26.89 7.15 -4.41
N GLY A 85 25.62 7.40 -4.71
CA GLY A 85 24.86 6.82 -5.83
C GLY A 85 24.41 5.37 -5.64
N ALA A 86 24.68 4.72 -4.48
CA ALA A 86 24.42 3.32 -4.26
C ALA A 86 23.71 3.01 -2.93
N PHE A 87 22.82 2.02 -2.95
CA PHE A 87 22.15 1.45 -1.79
C PHE A 87 22.45 -0.04 -1.70
N PHE A 88 23.30 -0.43 -0.77
CA PHE A 88 23.63 -1.83 -0.54
C PHE A 88 22.55 -2.53 0.27
N VAL A 89 22.03 -3.64 -0.25
CA VAL A 89 21.03 -4.50 0.41
C VAL A 89 21.70 -5.70 1.08
N THR A 90 22.82 -6.12 0.53
CA THR A 90 23.72 -7.14 1.08
C THR A 90 25.16 -6.68 0.87
N SER A 91 26.10 -7.41 1.44
CA SER A 91 27.54 -7.14 1.21
C SER A 91 27.98 -7.27 -0.25
N LYS A 92 27.18 -7.93 -1.10
CA LYS A 92 27.52 -8.26 -2.50
C LYS A 92 26.55 -7.69 -3.52
N THR A 93 25.48 -7.03 -3.08
CA THR A 93 24.44 -6.53 -3.99
C THR A 93 24.00 -5.13 -3.58
N ALA A 94 24.09 -4.20 -4.49
CA ALA A 94 23.58 -2.84 -4.38
C ALA A 94 22.66 -2.51 -5.55
N PHE A 95 21.78 -1.55 -5.32
CA PHE A 95 21.01 -0.89 -6.37
C PHE A 95 21.43 0.56 -6.48
N SER A 96 21.45 1.11 -7.69
CA SER A 96 21.69 2.54 -7.86
C SER A 96 20.52 3.35 -7.31
N ILE A 97 20.80 4.48 -6.70
CA ILE A 97 19.76 5.36 -6.14
C ILE A 97 18.79 5.84 -7.22
N PRO A 98 19.25 6.31 -8.42
CA PRO A 98 18.32 6.70 -9.49
C PRO A 98 17.38 5.55 -9.92
N PHE A 99 17.89 4.32 -9.96
CA PHE A 99 17.05 3.16 -10.27
C PHE A 99 15.98 2.92 -9.18
N LEU A 100 16.34 3.02 -7.90
CA LEU A 100 15.38 2.87 -6.81
C LEU A 100 14.32 3.98 -6.80
N GLU A 101 14.72 5.24 -7.05
CA GLU A 101 13.79 6.37 -7.18
C GLU A 101 12.79 6.16 -8.31
N LEU A 102 13.28 5.75 -9.48
CA LEU A 102 12.43 5.46 -10.62
C LEU A 102 11.49 4.27 -10.35
N THR A 103 12.02 3.19 -9.77
CA THR A 103 11.22 2.00 -9.45
C THR A 103 10.16 2.31 -8.39
N TYR A 104 10.48 3.10 -7.38
CA TYR A 104 9.52 3.57 -6.38
C TYR A 104 8.37 4.38 -7.00
N LEU A 105 8.69 5.30 -7.91
CA LEU A 105 7.68 6.08 -8.64
C LEU A 105 6.86 5.21 -9.60
N ARG A 106 7.50 4.29 -10.33
CA ARG A 106 6.82 3.32 -11.21
C ARG A 106 5.87 2.42 -10.42
N PHE A 107 6.27 2.02 -9.22
CA PHE A 107 5.41 1.23 -8.34
C PHE A 107 4.20 2.03 -7.88
N LEU A 108 4.39 3.18 -7.25
CA LEU A 108 3.29 3.92 -6.64
C LEU A 108 2.41 4.68 -7.63
N ARG A 109 2.98 5.24 -8.69
CA ARG A 109 2.22 5.92 -9.77
C ARG A 109 1.84 5.00 -10.91
N GLY A 110 2.82 4.26 -11.43
CA GLY A 110 2.68 3.41 -12.61
C GLY A 110 2.09 2.04 -12.31
N LYS A 111 1.95 1.66 -11.04
CA LYS A 111 1.36 0.40 -10.58
C LYS A 111 2.19 -0.84 -10.97
N LEU A 112 3.46 -0.63 -11.28
CA LEU A 112 4.40 -1.69 -11.61
C LEU A 112 4.99 -2.28 -10.32
N ALA A 113 4.49 -3.44 -9.92
CA ALA A 113 4.93 -4.09 -8.69
C ALA A 113 6.44 -4.44 -8.75
N PRO A 114 7.16 -4.42 -7.62
CA PRO A 114 8.61 -4.73 -7.58
C PRO A 114 8.98 -6.08 -8.19
N GLY A 115 8.06 -7.06 -8.14
CA GLY A 115 8.26 -8.35 -8.78
C GLY A 115 8.21 -8.30 -10.32
N GLN A 116 7.44 -7.39 -10.89
CA GLN A 116 7.39 -7.14 -12.32
C GLN A 116 8.64 -6.38 -12.78
N GLU A 117 9.09 -5.38 -12.01
CA GLU A 117 10.36 -4.68 -12.29
C GLU A 117 11.55 -5.64 -12.26
N ALA A 118 11.60 -6.56 -11.29
CA ALA A 118 12.62 -7.60 -11.26
C ALA A 118 12.58 -8.52 -12.49
N ALA A 119 11.38 -8.82 -13.00
CA ALA A 119 11.24 -9.60 -14.24
C ALA A 119 11.71 -8.80 -15.47
N VAL A 120 11.43 -7.50 -15.53
CA VAL A 120 11.95 -6.61 -16.59
C VAL A 120 13.47 -6.58 -16.58
N LEU A 121 14.10 -6.42 -15.41
CA LEU A 121 15.56 -6.49 -15.28
C LEU A 121 16.13 -7.80 -15.81
N GLN A 122 15.51 -8.94 -15.51
CA GLN A 122 15.95 -10.24 -16.00
C GLN A 122 15.84 -10.39 -17.51
N LEU A 123 14.78 -9.83 -18.10
CA LEU A 123 14.60 -9.83 -19.56
C LEU A 123 15.58 -8.88 -20.26
N TYR A 124 15.88 -7.74 -19.63
CA TYR A 124 16.81 -6.76 -20.19
C TYR A 124 18.28 -7.24 -20.14
N HIS A 125 18.65 -7.96 -19.08
CA HIS A 125 20.00 -8.47 -18.85
C HIS A 125 20.08 -10.00 -19.07
N VAL A 126 19.41 -10.51 -20.10
CA VAL A 126 19.47 -11.93 -20.44
C VAL A 126 20.92 -12.35 -20.70
N GLY A 127 21.36 -13.42 -20.03
CA GLY A 127 22.71 -13.95 -20.15
C GLY A 127 23.76 -13.29 -19.26
N ASP A 128 23.40 -12.32 -18.43
CA ASP A 128 24.30 -11.78 -17.41
C ASP A 128 24.22 -12.61 -16.11
N ASP A 129 25.17 -13.53 -15.93
CA ASP A 129 25.23 -14.45 -14.78
C ASP A 129 25.47 -13.74 -13.44
N ARG A 130 25.82 -12.45 -13.45
CA ARG A 130 25.99 -11.65 -12.23
C ARG A 130 24.64 -11.30 -11.59
N LEU A 131 23.59 -11.22 -12.40
CA LEU A 131 22.26 -10.86 -11.89
C LEU A 131 21.67 -12.01 -11.05
N PRO A 132 21.23 -11.77 -9.81
CA PRO A 132 20.54 -12.79 -9.02
C PRO A 132 19.30 -13.31 -9.73
N THR A 133 19.08 -14.61 -9.71
CA THR A 133 17.97 -15.23 -10.43
C THR A 133 16.62 -15.03 -9.76
N GLY A 134 15.57 -14.92 -10.56
CA GLY A 134 14.14 -15.06 -10.27
C GLY A 134 13.68 -14.56 -8.89
N ARG A 135 13.43 -15.50 -7.99
CA ARG A 135 12.93 -15.21 -6.65
C ARG A 135 13.88 -14.35 -5.84
N ARG A 136 15.20 -14.60 -5.95
CA ARG A 136 16.20 -13.88 -5.17
C ARG A 136 16.27 -12.40 -5.53
N LEU A 137 16.24 -12.08 -6.82
CA LEU A 137 16.23 -10.68 -7.29
C LEU A 137 14.99 -9.93 -6.78
N ARG A 138 13.80 -10.57 -6.84
CA ARG A 138 12.55 -9.98 -6.29
C ARG A 138 12.65 -9.68 -4.80
N GLU A 139 13.21 -10.61 -4.02
CA GLU A 139 13.39 -10.41 -2.57
C GLU A 139 14.36 -9.26 -2.28
N LEU A 140 15.46 -9.17 -3.02
CA LEU A 140 16.46 -8.11 -2.85
C LEU A 140 15.89 -6.73 -3.26
N LEU A 141 15.20 -6.66 -4.40
CA LEU A 141 14.59 -5.42 -4.86
C LEU A 141 13.49 -4.94 -3.91
N LEU A 142 12.65 -5.84 -3.40
CA LEU A 142 11.63 -5.47 -2.40
C LEU A 142 12.26 -4.92 -1.13
N ARG A 143 13.32 -5.55 -0.62
CA ARG A 143 14.06 -5.05 0.56
C ARG A 143 14.71 -3.69 0.29
N ALA A 144 15.29 -3.52 -0.90
CA ALA A 144 15.87 -2.25 -1.30
C ALA A 144 14.82 -1.14 -1.32
N LEU A 145 13.65 -1.39 -1.91
CA LEU A 145 12.55 -0.42 -1.97
C LEU A 145 11.95 -0.12 -0.59
N GLU A 146 11.78 -1.13 0.26
CA GLU A 146 11.36 -0.90 1.65
C GLU A 146 12.37 -0.06 2.42
N GLY A 147 13.66 -0.39 2.31
CA GLY A 147 14.73 0.38 2.95
C GLY A 147 14.83 1.80 2.41
N PHE A 148 14.72 1.97 1.09
CA PHE A 148 14.68 3.27 0.44
C PHE A 148 13.48 4.11 0.90
N ALA A 149 12.27 3.53 0.96
CA ALA A 149 11.08 4.21 1.44
C ALA A 149 11.19 4.60 2.94
N VAL A 150 11.81 3.73 3.77
CA VAL A 150 12.11 4.08 5.18
C VAL A 150 13.08 5.26 5.25
N ALA A 151 14.16 5.26 4.47
CA ALA A 151 15.14 6.34 4.45
C ALA A 151 14.57 7.67 3.91
N GLN A 152 13.57 7.63 3.02
CA GLN A 152 12.88 8.83 2.52
C GLN A 152 12.11 9.59 3.60
N ARG A 153 11.69 8.94 4.68
CA ARG A 153 10.95 9.59 5.77
C ARG A 153 11.84 10.48 6.64
N THR A 154 13.13 10.18 6.68
CA THR A 154 14.14 10.95 7.42
C THR A 154 15.41 11.13 6.58
N PRO A 155 15.33 11.89 5.46
CA PRO A 155 16.37 11.85 4.43
C PRO A 155 17.75 12.38 4.92
N LYS A 156 17.76 13.29 5.90
CA LYS A 156 18.97 13.88 6.47
C LYS A 156 19.58 13.12 7.65
N GLN A 157 18.82 12.17 8.19
CA GLN A 157 19.25 11.39 9.34
C GLN A 157 19.50 9.95 8.97
N ALA A 158 20.53 9.34 9.57
CA ALA A 158 20.77 7.92 9.41
C ALA A 158 19.58 7.13 9.99
N SER A 159 18.97 6.32 9.14
CA SER A 159 17.85 5.46 9.52
C SER A 159 18.37 4.07 9.87
N ASN A 160 18.65 3.84 11.16
CA ASN A 160 19.15 2.55 11.64
C ASN A 160 18.05 1.48 11.57
N PHE A 161 18.01 0.70 10.50
CA PHE A 161 17.04 -0.39 10.34
C PHE A 161 17.68 -1.67 9.83
N ASN A 162 17.11 -2.81 10.23
CA ASN A 162 17.55 -4.13 9.79
C ASN A 162 17.17 -4.35 8.31
N MET A 163 18.17 -4.63 7.48
CA MET A 163 17.99 -4.85 6.03
C MET A 163 17.21 -6.12 5.68
N ALA A 164 17.07 -7.06 6.61
CA ALA A 164 16.21 -8.22 6.38
C ALA A 164 14.72 -7.86 6.45
N TYR A 165 14.37 -6.83 7.24
CA TYR A 165 13.00 -6.42 7.51
C TYR A 165 12.90 -4.89 7.68
N PRO A 166 13.21 -4.08 6.64
CA PRO A 166 13.25 -2.61 6.78
C PRO A 166 11.93 -2.04 7.26
N ALA A 167 10.82 -2.51 6.70
CA ALA A 167 9.47 -2.09 7.07
C ALA A 167 9.14 -2.26 8.55
N ALA A 168 9.78 -3.21 9.25
CA ALA A 168 9.51 -3.47 10.66
C ALA A 168 9.96 -2.33 11.58
N HIS A 169 10.88 -1.49 11.13
CA HIS A 169 11.42 -0.38 11.90
C HIS A 169 10.38 0.72 12.17
N LEU A 170 9.58 1.05 11.15
CA LEU A 170 8.58 2.12 11.24
C LEU A 170 7.16 1.63 11.47
N THR A 171 6.92 0.31 11.36
CA THR A 171 5.56 -0.21 11.47
C THR A 171 5.10 -0.21 12.92
N LYS A 172 4.32 0.80 13.29
CA LYS A 172 3.57 0.79 14.54
C LYS A 172 2.38 -0.17 14.42
N MET A 173 2.11 -0.92 15.48
CA MET A 173 0.96 -1.85 15.55
C MET A 173 -0.32 -1.16 16.00
N ASP A 174 -0.39 0.17 15.89
CA ASP A 174 -1.59 0.94 16.21
C ASP A 174 -2.75 0.51 15.31
N LYS A 175 -3.93 0.44 15.88
CA LYS A 175 -5.13 0.01 15.14
C LYS A 175 -5.57 1.02 14.09
N VAL A 176 -5.26 2.29 14.30
CA VAL A 176 -5.54 3.40 13.38
C VAL A 176 -4.23 4.07 13.02
N LEU A 177 -4.03 4.32 11.73
CA LEU A 177 -2.96 5.18 11.23
C LEU A 177 -3.56 6.53 10.90
N LEU A 178 -2.94 7.60 11.34
CA LEU A 178 -3.40 8.98 11.13
C LEU A 178 -2.42 9.76 10.26
N PHE A 179 -2.97 10.64 9.45
CA PHE A 179 -2.25 11.52 8.55
C PHE A 179 -2.77 12.95 8.76
N PRO A 180 -2.16 13.72 9.68
CA PRO A 180 -2.62 15.06 10.01
C PRO A 180 -2.72 15.94 8.75
N PRO A 181 -3.83 16.65 8.57
CA PRO A 181 -3.99 17.59 7.46
C PRO A 181 -3.17 18.86 7.70
N SER A 182 -2.84 19.59 6.62
CA SER A 182 -2.24 20.92 6.70
C SER A 182 -3.26 22.05 6.81
N ASP A 183 -4.48 21.76 6.36
CA ASP A 183 -5.58 22.73 6.26
C ASP A 183 -6.78 22.25 7.06
N ALA A 184 -7.70 23.17 7.36
CA ALA A 184 -8.95 22.83 8.07
C ALA A 184 -9.80 21.84 7.25
N VAL A 185 -10.36 20.85 7.92
CA VAL A 185 -11.22 19.80 7.35
C VAL A 185 -12.61 19.89 7.97
N ASP A 186 -13.59 20.22 7.16
CA ASP A 186 -15.01 20.36 7.54
C ASP A 186 -15.91 19.19 7.11
N ALA A 187 -15.36 18.26 6.32
CA ALA A 187 -16.08 17.08 5.85
C ALA A 187 -15.16 15.85 5.79
N ILE A 188 -15.70 14.67 6.08
CA ILE A 188 -15.00 13.40 5.95
C ILE A 188 -15.81 12.45 5.08
N CYS A 189 -15.20 11.99 3.99
CA CYS A 189 -15.63 10.82 3.23
C CYS A 189 -14.93 9.59 3.77
N PHE A 190 -15.65 8.53 4.10
CA PHE A 190 -15.01 7.30 4.56
C PHE A 190 -15.64 6.08 3.89
N ASP A 191 -14.79 5.11 3.53
CA ASP A 191 -15.22 3.94 2.79
C ASP A 191 -14.27 2.76 3.00
N GLY A 192 -14.77 1.54 2.77
CA GLY A 192 -14.06 0.29 2.93
C GLY A 192 -13.47 -0.23 1.62
N HIS A 193 -12.19 -0.61 1.65
CA HIS A 193 -11.55 -1.34 0.56
C HIS A 193 -11.19 -2.76 1.00
N PHE A 194 -12.04 -3.72 0.60
CA PHE A 194 -11.92 -5.13 0.99
C PHE A 194 -11.12 -5.98 0.00
N GLY A 195 -10.54 -5.38 -1.01
CA GLY A 195 -9.60 -6.02 -1.93
C GLY A 195 -8.19 -6.16 -1.38
N ILE A 196 -7.84 -5.39 -0.33
CA ILE A 196 -6.52 -5.43 0.33
C ILE A 196 -6.68 -6.18 1.66
N HIS A 197 -6.00 -7.31 1.78
CA HIS A 197 -6.03 -8.14 2.96
C HIS A 197 -4.68 -8.85 3.15
N ARG A 198 -4.25 -9.03 4.38
CA ARG A 198 -3.03 -9.76 4.73
C ARG A 198 -3.31 -11.06 5.45
N GLY A 199 -2.29 -11.92 5.54
CA GLY A 199 -2.33 -13.07 6.43
C GLY A 199 -2.52 -12.64 7.89
N LEU A 200 -3.31 -13.39 8.66
CA LEU A 200 -3.45 -13.19 10.10
C LEU A 200 -2.18 -13.62 10.83
N CYS A 201 -1.73 -12.80 11.76
CA CYS A 201 -0.72 -13.18 12.73
C CYS A 201 -1.37 -13.97 13.88
N PRO A 202 -0.62 -14.79 14.64
CA PRO A 202 -1.16 -15.44 15.84
C PRO A 202 -1.77 -14.45 16.85
N VAL A 203 -1.24 -13.23 16.92
CA VAL A 203 -1.75 -12.14 17.78
C VAL A 203 -3.11 -11.61 17.31
N ASP A 204 -3.38 -11.67 15.99
CA ASP A 204 -4.65 -11.20 15.41
C ASP A 204 -5.77 -12.24 15.52
N GLN A 205 -5.42 -13.48 15.79
CA GLN A 205 -6.43 -14.52 15.98
C GLN A 205 -7.21 -14.18 17.24
N PRO A 206 -8.54 -14.00 17.15
CA PRO A 206 -9.32 -13.90 18.35
C PRO A 206 -9.03 -15.16 19.16
N ARG A 207 -8.75 -15.00 20.44
CA ARG A 207 -8.75 -16.15 21.36
C ARG A 207 -10.11 -16.80 21.19
N THR A 208 -10.20 -17.76 20.29
CA THR A 208 -11.40 -18.56 20.13
C THR A 208 -11.52 -19.36 21.41
N VAL A 209 -12.29 -18.83 22.34
CA VAL A 209 -12.95 -19.69 23.31
C VAL A 209 -13.74 -20.67 22.45
N ARG A 210 -13.20 -21.86 22.25
CA ARG A 210 -13.94 -22.98 21.68
C ARG A 210 -15.06 -23.23 22.63
N LEU A 211 -16.18 -22.59 22.45
CA LEU A 211 -17.44 -22.99 23.01
C LEU A 211 -17.75 -24.35 22.36
N LYS A 212 -17.36 -25.41 23.04
CA LYS A 212 -17.74 -26.76 22.68
C LYS A 212 -19.25 -26.74 22.46
N GLY A 213 -19.71 -27.09 21.29
CA GLY A 213 -21.08 -27.57 21.08
C GLY A 213 -22.12 -26.59 20.54
N HIS A 214 -21.78 -25.36 20.14
CA HIS A 214 -22.77 -24.54 19.43
C HIS A 214 -22.47 -24.53 17.90
N PRO A 215 -23.50 -24.87 17.07
CA PRO A 215 -23.42 -24.65 15.64
C PRO A 215 -23.09 -23.17 15.44
N ARG A 216 -22.26 -22.88 14.44
CA ARG A 216 -21.92 -21.51 14.04
C ARG A 216 -23.21 -20.69 14.01
N LYS A 217 -23.56 -20.02 15.09
CA LYS A 217 -24.57 -18.98 15.06
C LYS A 217 -24.05 -18.00 14.02
N LYS A 218 -24.74 -17.92 12.86
CA LYS A 218 -24.69 -16.72 12.04
C LYS A 218 -24.77 -15.60 13.05
N ILE A 219 -23.72 -14.78 13.15
CA ILE A 219 -23.81 -13.53 13.89
C ILE A 219 -24.84 -12.76 13.07
N LEU A 220 -26.10 -12.93 13.44
CA LEU A 220 -27.18 -12.10 12.95
C LEU A 220 -26.74 -10.71 13.39
N ARG A 221 -26.30 -9.89 12.44
CA ARG A 221 -26.14 -8.48 12.69
C ARG A 221 -27.46 -8.05 13.32
N GLU A 222 -27.37 -7.33 14.41
CA GLU A 222 -28.52 -6.61 14.93
C GLU A 222 -28.93 -5.62 13.84
N HIS A 223 -29.80 -6.05 12.93
CA HIS A 223 -30.46 -5.17 12.01
C HIS A 223 -31.30 -4.22 12.84
N ASP A 224 -30.86 -3.00 12.85
CA ASP A 224 -31.70 -1.94 13.39
C ASP A 224 -32.93 -1.86 12.49
N ARG A 225 -34.09 -2.15 13.06
CA ARG A 225 -35.37 -2.36 12.35
C ARG A 225 -35.89 -1.12 11.64
N SER A 226 -35.22 0.02 11.80
CA SER A 226 -35.65 1.31 11.24
C SER A 226 -35.19 1.57 9.82
N CYS A 227 -34.15 0.91 9.32
CA CYS A 227 -33.68 1.04 7.94
C CYS A 227 -33.97 -0.22 7.13
N THR A 228 -34.78 -0.03 6.06
CA THR A 228 -35.13 -1.10 5.11
C THR A 228 -34.16 -1.20 3.94
N CYS A 229 -33.08 -0.44 3.94
CA CYS A 229 -32.02 -0.59 2.96
C CYS A 229 -31.48 -2.02 3.01
N ARG A 230 -31.39 -2.66 1.84
CA ARG A 230 -30.62 -3.90 1.74
C ARG A 230 -29.17 -3.55 2.05
N SER A 231 -28.75 -3.85 3.28
CA SER A 231 -27.33 -3.91 3.57
C SER A 231 -26.70 -4.83 2.51
N LYS A 232 -25.70 -4.34 1.80
CA LYS A 232 -24.86 -5.19 0.93
C LYS A 232 -23.96 -6.07 1.84
N ASP A 233 -24.54 -6.58 2.91
CA ASP A 233 -23.98 -7.64 3.69
C ASP A 233 -23.95 -8.93 2.85
N SER A 234 -23.35 -8.82 1.66
CA SER A 234 -22.73 -9.98 1.11
C SER A 234 -21.86 -10.50 2.25
N ILE A 235 -22.22 -11.64 2.77
CA ILE A 235 -21.35 -12.48 3.59
C ILE A 235 -20.11 -12.66 2.72
N ARG A 236 -19.19 -11.69 2.78
CA ARG A 236 -17.88 -11.89 2.17
C ARG A 236 -17.31 -13.00 3.00
N VAL A 237 -17.11 -14.12 2.37
CA VAL A 237 -16.41 -15.24 2.97
C VAL A 237 -15.05 -14.68 3.34
N VAL A 238 -14.89 -14.27 4.59
CA VAL A 238 -13.60 -13.89 5.12
C VAL A 238 -12.77 -15.15 5.01
N LEU A 239 -11.74 -15.11 4.17
CA LEU A 239 -10.80 -16.20 4.08
C LEU A 239 -10.31 -16.46 5.50
N PRO A 240 -10.43 -17.69 6.04
CA PRO A 240 -10.28 -17.94 7.49
C PRO A 240 -8.92 -17.60 8.07
N GLN A 241 -7.97 -17.20 7.23
CA GLN A 241 -6.59 -16.87 7.60
C GLN A 241 -6.15 -15.46 7.17
N ARG A 242 -7.09 -14.61 6.74
CA ARG A 242 -6.77 -13.25 6.26
C ARG A 242 -7.66 -12.20 6.91
N THR A 243 -7.15 -10.96 6.95
CA THR A 243 -7.94 -9.80 7.38
C THR A 243 -9.05 -9.50 6.36
N ALA A 244 -10.08 -8.78 6.79
CA ALA A 244 -11.19 -8.43 5.90
C ALA A 244 -10.82 -7.33 4.91
N GLY A 245 -9.98 -6.38 5.32
CA GLY A 245 -9.59 -5.24 4.49
C GLY A 245 -9.29 -3.98 5.30
N TRP A 246 -9.34 -2.84 4.63
CA TRP A 246 -9.03 -1.53 5.21
C TRP A 246 -10.20 -0.57 5.01
N HIS A 247 -10.35 0.36 5.93
CA HIS A 247 -11.27 1.48 5.83
C HIS A 247 -10.47 2.78 5.83
N PHE A 248 -10.78 3.66 4.89
CA PHE A 248 -10.08 4.92 4.68
C PHE A 248 -11.00 6.09 5.00
N ALA A 249 -10.48 7.10 5.70
CA ALA A 249 -11.12 8.38 5.87
C ALA A 249 -10.36 9.41 5.01
N VAL A 250 -11.08 10.14 4.16
CA VAL A 250 -10.52 11.03 3.15
C VAL A 250 -11.22 12.38 3.23
N ASP A 251 -10.46 13.46 3.18
CA ASP A 251 -11.00 14.81 3.00
C ASP A 251 -11.52 14.99 1.56
N PRO A 252 -12.82 15.24 1.35
CA PRO A 252 -13.37 15.40 0.01
C PRO A 252 -12.89 16.66 -0.72
N SER A 253 -12.41 17.66 -0.01
CA SER A 253 -11.91 18.92 -0.56
C SER A 253 -10.51 18.74 -1.15
N SER A 254 -9.57 18.32 -0.33
CA SER A 254 -8.17 18.13 -0.72
C SER A 254 -7.88 16.75 -1.30
N ARG A 255 -8.75 15.75 -1.09
CA ARG A 255 -8.56 14.32 -1.41
C ARG A 255 -7.46 13.64 -0.59
N ARG A 256 -7.01 14.27 0.48
CA ARG A 256 -6.01 13.69 1.37
C ARG A 256 -6.63 12.58 2.21
N VAL A 257 -5.90 11.51 2.37
CA VAL A 257 -6.22 10.49 3.37
C VAL A 257 -5.92 11.07 4.74
N LEU A 258 -6.89 11.05 5.65
CA LEU A 258 -6.80 11.55 7.01
C LEU A 258 -6.48 10.43 8.00
N GLY A 259 -6.97 9.25 7.71
CA GLY A 259 -6.73 8.09 8.56
C GLY A 259 -7.18 6.79 7.93
N VAL A 260 -6.65 5.69 8.45
CA VAL A 260 -7.02 4.34 8.01
C VAL A 260 -7.11 3.39 9.19
N VAL A 261 -8.01 2.42 9.09
CA VAL A 261 -8.16 1.34 10.07
C VAL A 261 -8.26 -0.01 9.37
N GLU A 262 -7.58 -1.01 9.92
CA GLU A 262 -7.66 -2.38 9.42
C GLU A 262 -8.82 -3.14 10.07
N HIS A 263 -9.66 -3.74 9.24
CA HIS A 263 -10.67 -4.69 9.69
C HIS A 263 -10.08 -6.10 9.74
N VAL A 264 -9.79 -6.56 10.94
CA VAL A 264 -9.15 -7.88 11.14
C VAL A 264 -10.14 -9.03 10.82
N GLN A 265 -11.40 -8.88 11.20
CA GLN A 265 -12.44 -9.92 10.98
C GLN A 265 -13.37 -9.50 9.83
N ASN A 266 -14.42 -8.76 10.16
CA ASN A 266 -15.41 -8.25 9.21
C ASN A 266 -15.46 -6.74 9.28
N GLU A 267 -15.95 -6.11 8.20
CA GLU A 267 -16.35 -4.73 8.29
C GLU A 267 -17.35 -4.55 9.44
N ASN A 268 -17.10 -3.57 10.29
CA ASN A 268 -17.94 -3.31 11.43
C ASN A 268 -17.94 -1.81 11.81
N ASN A 269 -19.07 -1.35 12.35
CA ASN A 269 -19.22 0.03 12.77
C ASN A 269 -18.32 0.42 13.95
N LYS A 270 -17.85 -0.54 14.75
CA LYS A 270 -16.93 -0.27 15.86
C LYS A 270 -15.58 0.26 15.36
N ASP A 271 -15.04 -0.32 14.30
CA ASP A 271 -13.78 0.13 13.72
C ASP A 271 -13.96 1.44 12.96
N LYS A 272 -15.11 1.65 12.26
CA LYS A 272 -15.49 2.93 11.66
C LYS A 272 -15.55 4.06 12.70
N VAL A 273 -16.21 3.83 13.83
CA VAL A 273 -16.26 4.78 14.95
C VAL A 273 -14.86 5.07 15.49
N ARG A 274 -14.02 4.05 15.66
CA ARG A 274 -12.64 4.23 16.13
C ARG A 274 -11.83 5.11 15.17
N LEU A 275 -11.95 4.84 13.86
CA LEU A 275 -11.30 5.65 12.82
C LEU A 275 -11.74 7.10 12.90
N LEU A 276 -13.05 7.34 12.84
CA LEU A 276 -13.59 8.71 12.83
C LEU A 276 -13.28 9.47 14.12
N LYS A 277 -13.38 8.84 15.29
CA LYS A 277 -12.96 9.46 16.55
C LYS A 277 -11.51 9.89 16.51
N ALA A 278 -10.62 9.02 16.05
CA ALA A 278 -9.20 9.33 15.98
C ALA A 278 -8.92 10.47 14.97
N VAL A 279 -9.62 10.48 13.83
CA VAL A 279 -9.49 11.55 12.83
C VAL A 279 -10.05 12.87 13.35
N MET A 280 -11.24 12.86 13.97
CA MET A 280 -11.87 14.08 14.53
C MET A 280 -11.15 14.66 15.75
N ASN A 281 -10.27 13.90 16.39
CA ASN A 281 -9.43 14.39 17.49
C ASN A 281 -8.13 15.06 17.00
N MET A 282 -7.90 15.18 15.69
CA MET A 282 -6.78 15.95 15.15
C MET A 282 -7.13 17.44 15.14
N ASP A 283 -6.18 18.30 15.51
CA ASP A 283 -6.39 19.74 15.78
C ASP A 283 -7.06 20.53 14.63
N GLN A 284 -6.90 20.08 13.38
CA GLN A 284 -7.42 20.79 12.21
C GLN A 284 -8.70 20.17 11.65
N VAL A 285 -9.32 19.21 12.35
CA VAL A 285 -10.50 18.51 11.86
C VAL A 285 -11.74 18.90 12.64
N GLU A 286 -12.53 19.79 12.06
CA GLU A 286 -13.81 20.25 12.57
C GLU A 286 -14.99 19.70 11.75
N ALA A 287 -14.88 18.45 11.31
CA ALA A 287 -15.83 17.86 10.38
C ALA A 287 -17.23 17.74 10.96
N ASP A 288 -18.15 18.51 10.40
CA ASP A 288 -19.59 18.44 10.69
C ASP A 288 -20.35 17.59 9.64
N LEU A 289 -19.70 17.21 8.53
CA LEU A 289 -20.26 16.43 7.45
C LEU A 289 -19.57 15.08 7.32
N LEU A 290 -20.32 14.00 7.50
CA LEU A 290 -19.86 12.62 7.35
C LEU A 290 -20.54 11.95 6.15
N ILE A 291 -19.74 11.42 5.24
CA ILE A 291 -20.18 10.85 3.96
C ILE A 291 -19.75 9.38 3.88
N HIS A 292 -20.70 8.49 3.62
CA HIS A 292 -20.44 7.05 3.50
C HIS A 292 -21.53 6.36 2.66
N ASP A 293 -21.22 5.23 2.03
CA ASP A 293 -22.20 4.45 1.27
C ASP A 293 -23.34 3.90 2.15
N ASP A 294 -23.02 3.50 3.37
CA ASP A 294 -23.92 2.89 4.36
C ASP A 294 -24.18 3.81 5.57
N ILE A 295 -24.23 5.11 5.34
CA ILE A 295 -24.30 6.14 6.39
C ILE A 295 -25.53 6.00 7.30
N CYS A 296 -26.65 5.52 6.77
CA CYS A 296 -27.86 5.32 7.56
C CYS A 296 -27.68 4.30 8.68
N HIS A 297 -27.02 3.18 8.41
CA HIS A 297 -26.69 2.18 9.42
C HIS A 297 -25.60 2.67 10.38
N PHE A 298 -24.62 3.40 9.85
CA PHE A 298 -23.58 4.01 10.67
C PHE A 298 -24.17 5.02 11.66
N GLN A 299 -25.05 5.93 11.21
CA GLN A 299 -25.67 6.93 12.08
C GLN A 299 -26.45 6.28 13.22
N GLN A 300 -27.24 5.24 12.94
CA GLN A 300 -27.98 4.52 13.95
C GLN A 300 -27.05 3.89 15.01
N TYR A 301 -25.91 3.36 14.57
CA TYR A 301 -24.92 2.82 15.49
C TYR A 301 -24.24 3.92 16.31
N ALA A 302 -23.87 5.03 15.68
CA ALA A 302 -23.16 6.14 16.29
C ALA A 302 -24.05 6.93 17.29
N SER A 303 -25.38 6.95 17.08
CA SER A 303 -26.34 7.61 18.00
C SER A 303 -26.55 6.85 19.33
N ARG A 304 -25.98 5.67 19.50
CA ARG A 304 -26.07 4.94 20.78
C ARG A 304 -25.37 5.72 21.90
N LYS A 305 -25.91 5.68 23.13
CA LYS A 305 -25.45 6.46 24.29
C LYS A 305 -23.91 6.51 24.45
N LYS A 306 -23.23 5.38 24.23
CA LYS A 306 -21.77 5.27 24.37
C LYS A 306 -20.95 6.05 23.32
N HIS A 307 -21.58 6.54 22.26
CA HIS A 307 -20.93 7.27 21.16
C HIS A 307 -21.58 8.64 20.92
N ALA A 308 -22.70 8.94 21.54
CA ALA A 308 -23.50 10.12 21.27
C ALA A 308 -22.75 11.45 21.52
N THR A 309 -21.75 11.45 22.41
CA THR A 309 -20.93 12.64 22.68
C THR A 309 -20.07 13.04 21.49
N ASP A 310 -19.59 12.06 20.71
CA ASP A 310 -18.69 12.31 19.57
C ASP A 310 -19.46 12.45 18.27
N PHE A 311 -20.67 11.86 18.19
CA PHE A 311 -21.53 11.82 17.00
C PHE A 311 -22.90 12.41 17.30
N ASN A 312 -22.92 13.67 17.72
CA ASN A 312 -24.12 14.38 18.11
C ASN A 312 -25.07 14.72 16.92
N SER A 313 -26.25 15.22 17.24
CA SER A 313 -27.28 15.59 16.25
C SER A 313 -26.91 16.78 15.36
N SER A 314 -25.89 17.57 15.73
CA SER A 314 -25.42 18.70 14.93
C SER A 314 -24.67 18.30 13.65
N ARG A 315 -24.19 17.05 13.59
CA ARG A 315 -23.48 16.53 12.42
C ARG A 315 -24.44 16.10 11.31
N TYR A 316 -24.01 16.35 10.07
CA TYR A 316 -24.74 15.93 8.88
C TYR A 316 -24.22 14.57 8.40
N TYR A 317 -25.15 13.67 8.14
CA TYR A 317 -24.86 12.30 7.66
C TYR A 317 -25.43 12.17 6.25
N VAL A 318 -24.57 11.86 5.29
CA VAL A 318 -24.95 11.88 3.87
C VAL A 318 -24.49 10.62 3.17
N VAL A 319 -25.38 9.99 2.41
CA VAL A 319 -25.00 8.91 1.50
C VAL A 319 -24.19 9.50 0.36
N ASP A 320 -23.11 8.83 -0.07
CA ASP A 320 -22.39 9.28 -1.24
C ASP A 320 -23.28 9.26 -2.51
N ALA A 321 -22.98 10.14 -3.46
CA ALA A 321 -23.82 10.33 -4.64
C ALA A 321 -23.89 9.10 -5.55
N PHE A 322 -22.86 8.24 -5.53
CA PHE A 322 -22.82 7.03 -6.35
C PHE A 322 -23.77 5.95 -5.81
N HIS A 323 -23.85 5.82 -4.49
CA HIS A 323 -24.66 4.81 -3.82
C HIS A 323 -26.08 5.29 -3.50
N ALA A 324 -26.34 6.61 -3.51
CA ALA A 324 -27.64 7.20 -3.19
C ALA A 324 -28.85 6.57 -3.91
N PRO A 325 -28.77 6.20 -5.21
CA PRO A 325 -29.89 5.54 -5.90
C PRO A 325 -30.28 4.18 -5.33
N ASN A 326 -29.37 3.52 -4.63
CA ASN A 326 -29.60 2.18 -4.07
C ASN A 326 -30.26 2.23 -2.68
N HIS A 327 -30.39 3.40 -2.08
CA HIS A 327 -30.98 3.58 -0.76
C HIS A 327 -32.48 3.72 -0.80
N ARG A 328 -33.16 3.03 0.13
CA ARG A 328 -34.61 3.10 0.33
C ARG A 328 -35.01 3.96 1.54
N CYS A 329 -34.03 4.47 2.28
CA CYS A 329 -34.25 5.39 3.38
C CYS A 329 -34.64 6.78 2.88
N SER A 330 -35.10 7.66 3.77
CA SER A 330 -35.53 9.02 3.42
C SER A 330 -34.44 9.75 2.64
N LYS A 331 -34.72 10.05 1.36
CA LYS A 331 -33.79 10.77 0.47
C LYS A 331 -33.49 12.17 0.98
N SER A 332 -34.44 12.83 1.64
CA SER A 332 -34.30 14.17 2.19
C SER A 332 -33.21 14.27 3.27
N THR A 333 -32.96 13.18 3.97
CA THR A 333 -32.02 13.16 5.08
C THR A 333 -30.59 12.73 4.64
N TRP A 334 -30.47 11.91 3.58
CA TRP A 334 -29.26 11.18 3.29
C TRP A 334 -28.66 11.44 1.90
N THR A 335 -29.30 12.24 1.05
CA THR A 335 -28.79 12.49 -0.29
C THR A 335 -28.08 13.84 -0.42
N PRO A 336 -26.94 13.90 -1.12
CA PRO A 336 -26.19 15.14 -1.32
C PRO A 336 -27.02 16.24 -2.03
N ALA A 337 -27.94 15.85 -2.94
CA ALA A 337 -28.71 16.76 -3.75
C ALA A 337 -29.63 17.67 -2.93
N GLU A 338 -30.09 17.21 -1.77
CA GLU A 338 -31.04 17.90 -0.92
C GLU A 338 -30.38 18.76 0.16
N ARG A 339 -29.05 18.65 0.32
CA ARG A 339 -28.31 19.42 1.32
C ARG A 339 -27.43 20.48 0.67
N ARG A 340 -27.70 21.77 0.98
CA ARG A 340 -26.91 22.90 0.45
C ARG A 340 -25.41 22.73 0.67
N ARG A 341 -24.99 22.21 1.84
CA ARG A 341 -23.58 21.97 2.19
C ARG A 341 -22.89 20.93 1.30
N CYS A 342 -23.64 19.98 0.72
CA CYS A 342 -23.09 18.94 -0.11
C CYS A 342 -22.99 19.29 -1.59
N ARG A 343 -23.53 20.45 -2.02
CA ARG A 343 -23.55 20.82 -3.45
C ARG A 343 -22.18 20.90 -4.10
N ASN A 344 -21.18 21.33 -3.35
CA ASN A 344 -19.82 21.51 -3.83
C ASN A 344 -18.85 20.41 -3.33
N VAL A 345 -19.36 19.46 -2.55
CA VAL A 345 -18.53 18.38 -1.98
C VAL A 345 -18.47 17.19 -2.93
N ARG A 346 -17.30 16.68 -3.18
CA ARG A 346 -17.07 15.47 -3.98
C ARG A 346 -17.29 14.22 -3.13
N THR A 347 -18.50 13.73 -3.10
CA THR A 347 -18.87 12.60 -2.24
C THR A 347 -18.28 11.24 -2.67
N ASN A 348 -17.78 11.13 -3.90
CA ASN A 348 -17.17 9.91 -4.45
C ASN A 348 -15.62 9.88 -4.37
N VAL A 349 -15.03 10.70 -3.52
CA VAL A 349 -13.57 10.80 -3.41
C VAL A 349 -12.96 9.50 -2.89
N SER A 350 -13.61 8.84 -1.93
CA SER A 350 -13.17 7.57 -1.37
C SER A 350 -13.17 6.46 -2.43
N GLU A 351 -14.19 6.42 -3.30
CA GLU A 351 -14.23 5.48 -4.42
C GLU A 351 -13.08 5.71 -5.42
N SER A 352 -12.73 6.97 -5.68
CA SER A 352 -11.60 7.30 -6.54
C SER A 352 -10.27 6.85 -5.93
N PHE A 353 -10.09 7.01 -4.63
CA PHE A 353 -8.92 6.52 -3.89
C PHE A 353 -8.90 4.99 -3.89
N ASN A 354 -10.02 4.33 -3.58
CA ASN A 354 -10.15 2.88 -3.60
C ASN A 354 -9.86 2.29 -4.98
N ALA A 355 -10.26 2.96 -6.07
CA ALA A 355 -9.96 2.53 -7.43
C ALA A 355 -8.45 2.60 -7.74
N TRP A 356 -7.75 3.62 -7.23
CA TRP A 356 -6.30 3.72 -7.34
C TRP A 356 -5.60 2.61 -6.55
N VAL A 357 -5.99 2.39 -5.29
CA VAL A 357 -5.44 1.35 -4.42
C VAL A 357 -5.66 -0.06 -4.97
N ARG A 358 -6.82 -0.30 -5.57
CA ARG A 358 -7.22 -1.62 -6.13
C ARG A 358 -6.19 -2.22 -7.06
N SER A 359 -5.48 -1.40 -7.81
CA SER A 359 -4.46 -1.86 -8.74
C SER A 359 -3.23 -2.48 -8.06
N LEU A 360 -3.04 -2.21 -6.78
CA LEU A 360 -1.93 -2.73 -5.97
C LEU A 360 -2.33 -3.94 -5.09
N ASN A 361 -3.58 -4.38 -5.16
CA ASN A 361 -4.10 -5.47 -4.32
C ASN A 361 -3.25 -6.73 -4.41
N PHE A 362 -2.88 -7.14 -5.62
CA PHE A 362 -2.10 -8.38 -5.81
C PHE A 362 -0.74 -8.30 -5.10
N PHE A 363 -0.06 -7.17 -5.18
CA PHE A 363 1.20 -6.96 -4.49
C PHE A 363 1.01 -6.98 -2.97
N LEU A 364 0.09 -6.14 -2.46
CA LEU A 364 -0.14 -5.99 -1.03
C LEU A 364 -0.57 -7.30 -0.36
N ASN A 365 -1.43 -8.06 -1.04
CA ASN A 365 -1.97 -9.31 -0.50
C ASN A 365 -0.93 -10.44 -0.36
N ASN A 366 0.22 -10.31 -1.00
CA ASN A 366 1.30 -11.28 -0.93
C ASN A 366 2.43 -10.88 0.04
N LEU A 367 2.28 -9.75 0.73
CA LEU A 367 3.27 -9.27 1.69
C LEU A 367 3.09 -9.91 3.07
N ARG A 368 4.19 -9.94 3.83
CA ARG A 368 4.16 -10.24 5.28
C ARG A 368 3.40 -9.14 6.01
N PRO A 369 2.78 -9.41 7.16
CA PRO A 369 1.92 -8.46 7.86
C PRO A 369 2.55 -7.07 8.11
N LYS A 370 3.81 -7.01 8.52
CA LYS A 370 4.51 -5.74 8.77
C LYS A 370 4.76 -4.98 7.46
N SER A 371 5.25 -5.65 6.42
CA SER A 371 5.45 -5.04 5.09
C SER A 371 4.13 -4.60 4.47
N HIS A 372 3.06 -5.40 4.60
CA HIS A 372 1.73 -5.04 4.12
C HIS A 372 1.25 -3.72 4.73
N ARG A 373 1.31 -3.62 6.06
CA ARG A 373 0.89 -2.43 6.78
C ARG A 373 1.75 -1.21 6.44
N PHE A 374 3.06 -1.40 6.36
CA PHE A 374 4.00 -0.36 5.95
C PHE A 374 3.63 0.20 4.57
N TRP A 375 3.37 -0.66 3.59
CA TRP A 375 3.04 -0.21 2.25
C TRP A 375 1.66 0.44 2.14
N VAL A 376 0.68 0.03 2.95
CA VAL A 376 -0.61 0.74 3.04
C VAL A 376 -0.39 2.16 3.57
N GLU A 377 0.42 2.32 4.62
CA GLU A 377 0.79 3.63 5.17
C GLU A 377 1.57 4.46 4.13
N GLU A 378 2.54 3.85 3.46
CA GLU A 378 3.36 4.52 2.45
C GLU A 378 2.54 4.99 1.25
N MET A 379 1.58 4.21 0.81
CA MET A 379 0.64 4.61 -0.24
C MET A 379 -0.18 5.84 0.17
N CYS A 380 -0.67 5.89 1.40
CA CYS A 380 -1.40 7.05 1.90
C CYS A 380 -0.51 8.29 1.96
N ASN A 381 0.71 8.17 2.46
CA ASN A 381 1.71 9.25 2.46
C ASN A 381 2.03 9.72 1.05
N PHE A 382 2.28 8.78 0.13
CA PHE A 382 2.56 9.11 -1.27
C PHE A 382 1.39 9.84 -1.92
N ASN A 383 0.14 9.36 -1.71
CA ASN A 383 -1.05 10.04 -2.21
C ASN A 383 -1.09 11.48 -1.67
N ASN A 384 -0.96 11.65 -0.36
CA ASN A 384 -1.06 12.95 0.30
C ASN A 384 0.02 13.94 -0.18
N ASN A 385 1.24 13.46 -0.40
CA ASN A 385 2.36 14.32 -0.84
C ASN A 385 2.28 14.67 -2.33
N ASN A 386 1.57 13.89 -3.14
CA ASN A 386 1.52 14.09 -4.59
C ASN A 386 0.22 14.73 -5.11
N LEU A 387 -0.75 14.99 -4.25
CA LEU A 387 -2.03 15.63 -4.64
C LEU A 387 -1.85 17.05 -5.15
N GLN A 388 -0.86 17.77 -4.66
CA GLN A 388 -0.56 19.15 -5.08
C GLN A 388 0.03 19.24 -6.50
N SER A 389 0.59 18.16 -7.01
CA SER A 389 1.25 18.14 -8.32
C SER A 389 0.33 17.85 -9.51
N VAL A 390 -0.93 17.46 -9.26
CA VAL A 390 -1.92 17.22 -10.32
C VAL A 390 -2.80 18.47 -10.46
N PRO A 391 -2.67 19.26 -11.53
CA PRO A 391 -3.57 20.37 -11.76
C PRO A 391 -4.99 19.83 -11.75
N ILE A 392 -5.84 20.40 -10.90
CA ILE A 392 -7.27 20.09 -10.86
C ILE A 392 -7.83 20.48 -12.22
N ARG A 393 -7.93 19.55 -13.16
CA ARG A 393 -8.80 19.74 -14.31
C ARG A 393 -10.22 19.78 -13.77
N ILE A 394 -10.64 20.97 -13.36
CA ILE A 394 -12.04 21.27 -13.19
C ILE A 394 -12.64 21.02 -14.57
N SER A 395 -13.21 19.83 -14.78
CA SER A 395 -14.06 19.61 -15.95
C SER A 395 -15.19 20.61 -15.78
N ARG A 396 -15.05 21.79 -16.39
CA ARG A 396 -16.17 22.68 -16.63
C ARG A 396 -17.20 21.78 -17.32
N ARG A 397 -18.18 21.28 -16.57
CA ARG A 397 -19.37 20.69 -17.17
C ARG A 397 -19.87 21.76 -18.13
N ARG A 398 -19.56 21.60 -19.41
CA ARG A 398 -20.26 22.35 -20.46
C ARG A 398 -21.73 22.10 -20.17
N ASN A 399 -22.42 23.17 -19.83
CA ASN A 399 -23.87 23.19 -19.74
C ASN A 399 -24.41 22.66 -21.06
N VAL A 400 -24.67 21.37 -21.13
CA VAL A 400 -25.49 20.77 -22.19
C VAL A 400 -26.96 21.01 -21.80
N ARG A 401 -27.33 22.27 -21.52
CA ARG A 401 -28.68 22.71 -21.66
C ARG A 401 -28.84 23.14 -23.12
N GLY A 402 -29.39 22.26 -23.94
CA GLY A 402 -29.77 22.64 -25.31
C GLY A 402 -29.55 21.60 -26.39
N ARG A 403 -29.86 20.32 -26.13
CA ARG A 403 -30.13 19.37 -27.24
C ARG A 403 -31.06 18.25 -26.76
N ALA A 404 -32.18 18.61 -26.21
CA ALA A 404 -33.34 17.75 -26.25
C ALA A 404 -34.18 18.18 -27.47
N LYS A 405 -34.54 17.19 -28.31
CA LYS A 405 -35.41 17.24 -29.49
C LYS A 405 -34.71 17.40 -30.83
N LYS A 406 -34.17 16.28 -31.29
CA LYS A 406 -34.37 15.78 -32.65
C LYS A 406 -34.13 14.27 -32.63
N MET A 407 -35.13 13.50 -32.24
CA MET A 407 -35.23 12.10 -32.59
C MET A 407 -35.48 12.00 -34.08
N LEU A 408 -34.45 11.89 -34.86
CA LEU A 408 -34.54 11.42 -36.25
C LEU A 408 -34.78 9.93 -36.16
N LYS A 409 -36.00 9.54 -36.60
CA LYS A 409 -36.35 8.17 -36.97
C LYS A 409 -35.30 7.69 -37.95
N ARG A 410 -34.50 6.70 -37.59
CA ARG A 410 -33.67 5.94 -38.53
C ARG A 410 -34.51 4.84 -39.12
N PRO A 411 -34.50 4.65 -40.46
CA PRO A 411 -35.14 3.52 -41.10
C PRO A 411 -34.42 2.22 -40.78
N ALA A 412 -35.21 1.19 -40.56
CA ALA A 412 -34.73 -0.16 -40.44
C ALA A 412 -34.20 -0.63 -41.81
N ALA A 413 -32.93 -0.84 -41.98
CA ALA A 413 -32.31 -1.76 -42.93
C ALA A 413 -30.76 -1.64 -42.80
N VAL A 414 -30.13 -2.48 -42.00
CA VAL A 414 -28.76 -2.89 -42.25
C VAL A 414 -28.67 -4.40 -42.02
N GLN A 415 -28.38 -5.07 -43.11
CA GLN A 415 -28.17 -6.50 -43.28
C GLN A 415 -27.20 -7.09 -42.26
N MET A 416 -27.56 -8.31 -41.82
CA MET A 416 -26.66 -9.22 -41.12
C MET A 416 -25.42 -9.53 -41.99
N LEU A 417 -24.26 -9.05 -41.58
CA LEU A 417 -22.99 -9.61 -42.02
C LEU A 417 -22.69 -10.86 -41.19
N LYS A 418 -22.80 -12.02 -41.83
CA LYS A 418 -22.41 -13.33 -41.31
C LYS A 418 -20.92 -13.28 -40.88
N ARG A 419 -20.62 -13.63 -39.67
CA ARG A 419 -19.27 -13.94 -39.21
C ARG A 419 -18.81 -15.27 -39.80
N PRO A 420 -17.59 -15.40 -40.29
CA PRO A 420 -17.05 -16.71 -40.67
C PRO A 420 -16.74 -17.52 -39.41
N ALA A 421 -17.08 -18.80 -39.51
CA ALA A 421 -16.81 -19.82 -38.50
C ALA A 421 -15.33 -20.24 -38.51
N ALA A 422 -14.95 -20.84 -37.41
CA ALA A 422 -13.85 -21.78 -37.22
C ALA A 422 -12.46 -21.20 -36.93
N VAL A 423 -12.16 -21.13 -35.61
CA VAL A 423 -10.83 -21.48 -35.12
C VAL A 423 -10.99 -22.79 -34.35
N GLN A 424 -10.45 -23.87 -34.92
CA GLN A 424 -10.38 -25.19 -34.31
C GLN A 424 -9.49 -25.14 -33.06
N MET A 425 -10.05 -25.51 -31.91
CA MET A 425 -9.26 -25.81 -30.70
C MET A 425 -8.50 -27.12 -30.92
N LEU A 426 -7.18 -27.04 -30.93
CA LEU A 426 -6.30 -28.18 -30.79
C LEU A 426 -6.47 -28.82 -29.40
N LYS A 427 -7.11 -29.99 -29.37
CA LYS A 427 -7.18 -30.87 -28.20
C LYS A 427 -5.78 -31.44 -27.94
N ARG A 428 -5.21 -31.19 -26.76
CA ARG A 428 -4.05 -31.90 -26.24
C ARG A 428 -4.48 -33.28 -25.73
N PRO A 429 -3.75 -34.35 -26.05
CA PRO A 429 -4.04 -35.65 -25.48
C PRO A 429 -3.56 -35.76 -24.05
N ALA A 430 -4.40 -36.29 -23.17
CA ALA A 430 -4.08 -36.66 -21.82
C ALA A 430 -3.19 -37.92 -21.80
N ALA A 431 -1.96 -37.79 -21.35
CA ALA A 431 -1.11 -38.93 -21.02
C ALA A 431 -1.27 -39.29 -19.55
N ILE A 432 -2.00 -40.37 -19.30
CA ILE A 432 -2.09 -41.01 -17.99
C ILE A 432 -0.84 -41.89 -17.83
N GLN A 433 0.11 -41.51 -16.98
CA GLN A 433 1.13 -42.42 -16.48
C GLN A 433 0.76 -42.89 -15.08
N LYS A 434 0.33 -44.15 -15.01
CA LYS A 434 0.20 -44.93 -13.77
C LYS A 434 1.62 -45.25 -13.26
N ARG A 435 1.94 -44.88 -12.02
CA ARG A 435 3.09 -45.41 -11.31
C ARG A 435 2.70 -46.65 -10.51
N PRO A 436 3.52 -47.67 -10.49
CA PRO A 436 3.27 -48.90 -9.72
C PRO A 436 3.54 -48.69 -8.24
N ALA A 437 2.76 -49.34 -7.42
CA ALA A 437 2.97 -49.47 -5.99
C ALA A 437 4.20 -50.35 -5.72
N SER A 438 5.11 -49.86 -4.89
CA SER A 438 6.17 -50.70 -4.29
C SER A 438 5.82 -50.96 -2.84
N SER A 439 5.64 -52.23 -2.54
CA SER A 439 5.64 -52.84 -1.22
C SER A 439 7.03 -52.69 -0.56
N ARG A 440 7.06 -52.08 0.61
CA ARG A 440 7.67 -52.59 1.85
C ARG A 440 7.50 -51.54 2.95
#